data_8a71951c6c1f96e7bde0dce3aff58b22
#
_entry.id   8a71951c6c1f96e7bde0dce3aff58b22
#
_cell.length_a   1.000
_cell.length_b   1.000
_cell.length_c   1.000
_cell.angle_alpha   90.00
_cell.angle_beta   90.00
_cell.angle_gamma   90.00
#
_symmetry.space_group_name_H-M   'P 1'
#
loop_
_entity.id
_entity.type
_entity.pdbx_description
1 polymer ?
#
loop_
_entity_poly.entity_id
_entity_poly.type
_entity_poly.pdbx_seq_one_letter_code
_entity_poly.pdbx_strand_id
1 'polypeptide(L)'
;KNGTGRGQRREWNWVIGVFMLLMTLLLSFTGYLLPWDQLAFWAVTVGTNIAASIPFVGPQVRELLIGGRAIDQPTLIRFYVLHIVVLPAALGALFAYHMWRIRKDGGLAVVDKEALANDRQEAPAVSTKTYTLLGIARGTSPVIKATALTRLETMVNAVPDLIRRANLVTLATIAIVSILATFVRSPLEEAANPLVTPNPAKAPWYFLWLQEIVTDTTVKIGSFTINGAFVGGVVLPGLLV
;
A
#
# COMPACT_ATOMS: atom_id res chain seq x y z
N LYS A 1 -2.44 -33.77 -7.82
CA LYS A 1 -1.69 -33.03 -6.77
C LYS A 1 -2.35 -31.67 -6.54
N ASN A 2 -3.13 -31.65 -5.52
CA ASN A 2 -3.63 -30.65 -4.59
C ASN A 2 -3.61 -29.16 -4.96
N GLY A 3 -4.82 -28.63 -5.18
CA GLY A 3 -5.13 -27.20 -5.38
C GLY A 3 -4.88 -26.27 -4.18
N THR A 4 -4.32 -26.76 -3.07
CA THR A 4 -4.06 -26.00 -1.84
C THR A 4 -2.89 -25.04 -1.94
N GLY A 5 -1.91 -25.30 -2.81
CA GLY A 5 -0.72 -24.44 -2.91
C GLY A 5 -0.90 -23.12 -3.69
N ARG A 6 -1.96 -22.96 -4.50
CA ARG A 6 -2.19 -21.73 -5.26
C ARG A 6 -2.96 -20.67 -4.48
N GLY A 7 -3.89 -21.07 -3.61
CA GLY A 7 -4.60 -20.14 -2.73
C GLY A 7 -3.62 -19.45 -1.77
N GLN A 8 -2.84 -20.24 -1.04
CA GLN A 8 -1.88 -19.77 -0.05
C GLN A 8 -0.80 -18.82 -0.61
N ARG A 9 -0.43 -18.96 -1.89
CA ARG A 9 0.52 -18.05 -2.55
C ARG A 9 -0.05 -16.68 -2.84
N ARG A 10 -1.36 -16.57 -3.07
CA ARG A 10 -2.05 -15.30 -3.31
C ARG A 10 -2.27 -14.51 -2.04
N GLU A 11 -2.53 -15.18 -0.93
CA GLU A 11 -2.67 -14.58 0.39
C GLU A 11 -1.40 -13.83 0.81
N TRP A 12 -0.24 -14.45 0.63
CA TRP A 12 1.05 -13.79 0.87
C TRP A 12 1.24 -12.52 0.03
N ASN A 13 0.80 -12.54 -1.22
CA ASN A 13 0.91 -11.36 -2.07
C ASN A 13 -0.05 -10.24 -1.64
N TRP A 14 -1.21 -10.61 -1.10
CA TRP A 14 -2.13 -9.68 -0.47
C TRP A 14 -1.49 -9.01 0.77
N VAL A 15 -0.87 -9.80 1.65
CA VAL A 15 -0.13 -9.28 2.82
C VAL A 15 0.94 -8.27 2.40
N ILE A 16 1.71 -8.56 1.34
CA ILE A 16 2.70 -7.61 0.80
C ILE A 16 2.00 -6.31 0.37
N GLY A 17 0.85 -6.40 -0.29
CA GLY A 17 0.04 -5.24 -0.66
C GLY A 17 -0.37 -4.39 0.54
N VAL A 18 -0.76 -5.03 1.65
CA VAL A 18 -1.08 -4.33 2.91
C VAL A 18 0.17 -3.63 3.47
N PHE A 19 1.33 -4.29 3.49
CA PHE A 19 2.58 -3.63 3.91
C PHE A 19 2.93 -2.44 3.02
N MET A 20 2.71 -2.52 1.71
CA MET A 20 2.90 -1.39 0.80
C MET A 20 1.95 -0.22 1.14
N LEU A 21 0.70 -0.50 1.48
CA LEU A 21 -0.25 0.51 1.95
C LEU A 21 0.25 1.19 3.24
N LEU A 22 0.73 0.42 4.22
CA LEU A 22 1.30 0.97 5.45
C LEU A 22 2.54 1.82 5.17
N MET A 23 3.43 1.39 4.27
CA MET A 23 4.59 2.19 3.85
C MET A 23 4.15 3.50 3.17
N THR A 24 3.07 3.47 2.38
CA THR A 24 2.52 4.69 1.76
C THR A 24 1.95 5.64 2.81
N LEU A 25 1.26 5.14 3.82
CA LEU A 25 0.79 5.96 4.94
C LEU A 25 1.96 6.56 5.74
N LEU A 26 3.01 5.79 5.99
CA LEU A 26 4.22 6.28 6.64
C LEU A 26 4.93 7.34 5.77
N LEU A 27 4.98 7.16 4.46
CA LEU A 27 5.49 8.18 3.53
C LEU A 27 4.65 9.46 3.62
N SER A 28 3.34 9.35 3.62
CA SER A 28 2.45 10.51 3.78
C SER A 28 2.68 11.23 5.10
N PHE A 29 2.83 10.48 6.21
CA PHE A 29 3.14 11.02 7.52
C PHE A 29 4.50 11.72 7.55
N THR A 30 5.55 11.04 7.12
CA THR A 30 6.90 11.61 7.16
C THR A 30 7.04 12.82 6.26
N GLY A 31 6.38 12.85 5.09
CA GLY A 31 6.37 14.01 4.19
C GLY A 31 5.63 15.23 4.78
N TYR A 32 4.53 14.98 5.49
CA TYR A 32 3.78 16.03 6.18
C TYR A 32 4.62 16.76 7.25
N LEU A 33 5.63 16.12 7.80
CA LEU A 33 6.49 16.66 8.85
C LEU A 33 7.60 17.58 8.31
N LEU A 34 7.94 17.48 7.02
CA LEU A 34 9.13 18.16 6.46
C LEU A 34 9.06 19.69 6.44
N PRO A 35 7.90 20.34 6.28
CA PRO A 35 7.80 21.79 6.36
C PRO A 35 8.20 22.35 7.72
N TRP A 36 8.16 21.56 8.77
CA TRP A 36 8.49 21.92 10.15
C TRP A 36 7.72 23.12 10.65
N ASP A 37 6.47 23.22 10.23
CA ASP A 37 5.51 24.20 10.70
C ASP A 37 4.82 23.74 12.01
N GLN A 38 3.90 24.53 12.50
CA GLN A 38 3.20 24.28 13.75
C GLN A 38 2.43 22.95 13.73
N LEU A 39 1.74 22.63 12.63
CA LEU A 39 1.00 21.37 12.51
C LEU A 39 1.96 20.16 12.39
N ALA A 40 3.06 20.31 11.67
CA ALA A 40 4.09 19.27 11.53
C ALA A 40 4.69 18.89 12.90
N PHE A 41 5.06 19.89 13.71
CA PHE A 41 5.61 19.66 15.04
C PHE A 41 4.64 18.89 15.96
N TRP A 42 3.37 19.29 15.96
CA TRP A 42 2.38 18.61 16.79
C TRP A 42 1.98 17.25 16.24
N ALA A 43 2.01 17.03 14.92
CA ALA A 43 1.82 15.72 14.32
C ALA A 43 2.95 14.74 14.73
N VAL A 44 4.21 15.18 14.71
CA VAL A 44 5.34 14.39 15.24
C VAL A 44 5.14 14.08 16.71
N THR A 45 4.73 15.09 17.51
CA THR A 45 4.48 14.91 18.93
C THR A 45 3.44 13.82 19.19
N VAL A 46 2.30 13.90 18.52
CA VAL A 46 1.22 12.92 18.66
C VAL A 46 1.65 11.54 18.16
N GLY A 47 2.20 11.46 16.94
CA GLY A 47 2.60 10.18 16.34
C GLY A 47 3.68 9.46 17.16
N THR A 48 4.67 10.17 17.68
CA THR A 48 5.70 9.57 18.51
C THR A 48 5.19 9.21 19.91
N ASN A 49 4.19 9.92 20.44
CA ASN A 49 3.52 9.55 21.68
C ASN A 49 2.62 8.30 21.53
N ILE A 50 2.01 8.11 20.36
CA ILE A 50 1.33 6.84 20.04
C ILE A 50 2.36 5.69 20.10
N ALA A 51 3.52 5.84 19.47
CA ALA A 51 4.59 4.83 19.56
C ALA A 51 5.09 4.64 21.01
N ALA A 52 5.22 5.72 21.79
CA ALA A 52 5.60 5.65 23.20
C ALA A 52 4.59 4.91 24.08
N SER A 53 3.33 4.80 23.66
CA SER A 53 2.28 4.11 24.42
C SER A 53 2.39 2.58 24.39
N ILE A 54 3.25 2.02 23.54
CA ILE A 54 3.49 0.57 23.46
C ILE A 54 4.11 0.09 24.78
N PRO A 55 3.51 -0.91 25.45
CA PRO A 55 4.06 -1.41 26.71
C PRO A 55 5.52 -1.91 26.57
N PHE A 56 6.32 -1.68 27.58
CA PHE A 56 7.71 -2.13 27.75
C PHE A 56 8.73 -1.48 26.80
N VAL A 57 8.41 -1.27 25.53
CA VAL A 57 9.37 -0.81 24.49
C VAL A 57 9.03 0.58 23.93
N GLY A 58 7.87 1.13 24.25
CA GLY A 58 7.39 2.39 23.68
C GLY A 58 8.33 3.58 23.86
N PRO A 59 8.83 3.84 25.07
CA PRO A 59 9.77 4.94 25.32
C PRO A 59 11.04 4.84 24.47
N GLN A 60 11.59 3.63 24.30
CA GLN A 60 12.78 3.37 23.51
C GLN A 60 12.50 3.57 22.00
N VAL A 61 11.32 3.11 21.54
CA VAL A 61 10.89 3.34 20.15
C VAL A 61 10.74 4.83 19.89
N ARG A 62 10.10 5.57 20.80
CA ARG A 62 9.98 7.03 20.68
C ARG A 62 11.36 7.70 20.63
N GLU A 63 12.26 7.38 21.54
CA GLU A 63 13.61 7.95 21.58
C GLU A 63 14.39 7.65 20.29
N LEU A 64 14.26 6.43 19.76
CA LEU A 64 14.82 6.06 18.46
C LEU A 64 14.24 6.92 17.32
N LEU A 65 12.93 7.17 17.31
CA LEU A 65 12.27 7.97 16.27
C LEU A 65 12.70 9.44 16.34
N ILE A 66 12.67 10.04 17.52
CA ILE A 66 12.99 11.47 17.67
C ILE A 66 14.49 11.77 17.71
N GLY A 67 15.31 10.77 18.03
CA GLY A 67 16.76 10.92 18.05
C GLY A 67 17.33 11.57 19.30
N GLY A 68 16.53 11.64 20.37
CA GLY A 68 16.89 12.26 21.61
C GLY A 68 15.72 12.30 22.57
N ARG A 69 15.77 13.20 23.55
CA ARG A 69 14.70 13.37 24.55
C ARG A 69 13.65 14.40 24.15
N ALA A 70 14.01 15.33 23.28
CA ALA A 70 13.15 16.40 22.77
C ALA A 70 12.98 16.29 21.25
N ILE A 71 11.87 16.84 20.76
CA ILE A 71 11.59 16.96 19.33
C ILE A 71 12.28 18.23 18.85
N ASP A 72 13.34 18.06 18.06
CA ASP A 72 14.18 19.13 17.55
C ASP A 72 14.82 18.76 16.20
N GLN A 73 15.91 19.41 15.82
CA GLN A 73 16.61 19.20 14.56
C GLN A 73 17.01 17.73 14.30
N PRO A 74 17.54 16.93 15.24
CA PRO A 74 17.77 15.50 15.04
C PRO A 74 16.53 14.73 14.60
N THR A 75 15.35 15.08 15.12
CA THR A 75 14.09 14.50 14.72
C THR A 75 13.79 14.79 13.26
N LEU A 76 13.87 16.06 12.86
CA LEU A 76 13.62 16.45 11.46
C LEU A 76 14.56 15.73 10.49
N ILE A 77 15.84 15.64 10.80
CA ILE A 77 16.82 14.94 9.93
C ILE A 77 16.46 13.46 9.78
N ARG A 78 16.06 12.79 10.85
CA ARG A 78 15.64 11.37 10.80
C ARG A 78 14.41 11.17 9.92
N PHE A 79 13.39 11.98 10.13
CA PHE A 79 12.18 11.89 9.30
C PHE A 79 12.46 12.27 7.84
N TYR A 80 13.35 13.22 7.60
CA TYR A 80 13.81 13.54 6.24
C TYR A 80 14.46 12.33 5.56
N VAL A 81 15.43 11.69 6.21
CA VAL A 81 16.10 10.49 5.66
C VAL A 81 15.12 9.34 5.47
N LEU A 82 14.21 9.12 6.41
CA LEU A 82 13.15 8.13 6.26
C LEU A 82 12.30 8.41 5.02
N HIS A 83 11.89 9.66 4.80
CA HIS A 83 11.01 10.04 3.71
C HIS A 83 11.65 9.96 2.33
N ILE A 84 12.90 10.42 2.17
CA ILE A 84 13.54 10.51 0.86
C ILE A 84 14.36 9.29 0.47
N VAL A 85 14.78 8.45 1.43
CA VAL A 85 15.66 7.31 1.16
C VAL A 85 15.02 6.00 1.62
N VAL A 86 14.78 5.85 2.91
CA VAL A 86 14.47 4.53 3.49
C VAL A 86 13.09 4.03 3.02
N LEU A 87 12.05 4.83 3.19
CA LEU A 87 10.69 4.43 2.83
C LEU A 87 10.49 4.28 1.32
N PRO A 88 10.98 5.19 0.45
CA PRO A 88 10.90 4.98 -0.99
C PRO A 88 11.66 3.75 -1.48
N ALA A 89 12.85 3.49 -0.94
CA ALA A 89 13.63 2.29 -1.29
C ALA A 89 12.91 1.01 -0.84
N ALA A 90 12.38 0.98 0.39
CA ALA A 90 11.61 -0.15 0.91
C ALA A 90 10.32 -0.38 0.10
N LEU A 91 9.57 0.68 -0.19
CA LEU A 91 8.35 0.59 -1.01
C LEU A 91 8.66 0.12 -2.43
N GLY A 92 9.73 0.62 -3.05
CA GLY A 92 10.18 0.19 -4.37
C GLY A 92 10.56 -1.30 -4.40
N ALA A 93 11.27 -1.79 -3.39
CA ALA A 93 11.62 -3.21 -3.25
C ALA A 93 10.38 -4.09 -3.06
N LEU A 94 9.45 -3.68 -2.18
CA LEU A 94 8.18 -4.37 -1.96
C LEU A 94 7.33 -4.38 -3.23
N PHE A 95 7.25 -3.26 -3.95
CA PHE A 95 6.54 -3.15 -5.22
C PHE A 95 7.11 -4.09 -6.28
N ALA A 96 8.44 -4.09 -6.46
CA ALA A 96 9.11 -5.00 -7.40
C ALA A 96 8.82 -6.47 -7.06
N TYR A 97 8.89 -6.83 -5.77
CA TYR A 97 8.58 -8.18 -5.31
C TYR A 97 7.10 -8.52 -5.49
N HIS A 98 6.19 -7.61 -5.16
CA HIS A 98 4.73 -7.77 -5.36
C HIS A 98 4.37 -8.04 -6.82
N MET A 99 4.91 -7.24 -7.73
CA MET A 99 4.69 -7.40 -9.17
C MET A 99 5.34 -8.66 -9.75
N TRP A 100 6.52 -9.04 -9.25
CA TRP A 100 7.15 -10.29 -9.61
C TRP A 100 6.29 -11.50 -9.19
N ARG A 101 5.74 -11.45 -7.96
CA ARG A 101 4.83 -12.49 -7.46
C ARG A 101 3.58 -12.62 -8.30
N ILE A 102 2.94 -11.52 -8.68
CA ILE A 102 1.76 -11.54 -9.56
C ILE A 102 2.07 -12.29 -10.86
N ARG A 103 3.21 -11.98 -11.48
CA ARG A 103 3.63 -12.65 -12.73
C ARG A 103 3.91 -14.14 -12.51
N LYS A 104 4.63 -14.48 -11.45
CA LYS A 104 5.01 -15.85 -11.12
C LYS A 104 3.80 -16.73 -10.80
N ASP A 105 2.79 -16.19 -10.16
CA ASP A 105 1.59 -16.92 -9.73
C ASP A 105 0.50 -16.97 -10.82
N GLY A 106 0.79 -16.54 -12.05
CA GLY A 106 -0.07 -16.67 -13.23
C GLY A 106 -0.94 -15.45 -13.55
N GLY A 107 -0.61 -14.28 -13.00
CA GLY A 107 -1.31 -13.03 -13.27
C GLY A 107 -2.59 -12.85 -12.46
N LEU A 108 -3.35 -11.78 -12.78
CA LEU A 108 -4.59 -11.40 -12.09
C LEU A 108 -5.83 -12.14 -12.62
N ALA A 109 -5.74 -12.76 -13.81
CA ALA A 109 -6.86 -13.47 -14.40
C ALA A 109 -7.19 -14.75 -13.61
N VAL A 110 -8.40 -14.81 -13.09
CA VAL A 110 -8.96 -16.04 -12.50
C VAL A 110 -9.46 -16.89 -13.68
N VAL A 111 -8.83 -18.04 -13.87
CA VAL A 111 -9.32 -19.04 -14.81
C VAL A 111 -10.45 -19.79 -14.13
N ASP A 112 -11.66 -19.60 -14.59
CA ASP A 112 -12.81 -20.39 -14.13
C ASP A 112 -12.64 -21.83 -14.61
N LYS A 113 -12.42 -22.74 -13.66
CA LYS A 113 -12.19 -24.15 -13.94
C LYS A 113 -13.46 -24.86 -14.44
N GLU A 114 -14.63 -24.38 -14.01
CA GLU A 114 -15.91 -24.97 -14.42
C GLU A 114 -16.24 -24.56 -15.87
N ALA A 115 -16.01 -23.28 -16.22
CA ALA A 115 -16.12 -22.81 -17.61
C ALA A 115 -15.15 -23.53 -18.55
N LEU A 116 -13.92 -23.79 -18.10
CA LEU A 116 -12.93 -24.58 -18.84
C LEU A 116 -13.31 -26.05 -19.00
N ALA A 117 -13.95 -26.64 -17.99
CA ALA A 117 -14.39 -28.03 -18.04
C ALA A 117 -15.56 -28.19 -19.01
N ASN A 118 -16.53 -27.27 -18.98
CA ASN A 118 -17.66 -27.24 -19.89
C ASN A 118 -17.22 -26.98 -21.34
N ASP A 119 -16.31 -26.05 -21.56
CA ASP A 119 -15.76 -25.75 -22.90
C ASP A 119 -14.94 -26.92 -23.50
N ARG A 120 -14.36 -27.78 -22.63
CA ARG A 120 -13.68 -29.02 -23.05
C ARG A 120 -14.66 -30.13 -23.43
N GLN A 121 -15.86 -30.17 -22.84
CA GLN A 121 -16.91 -31.16 -23.19
C GLN A 121 -17.60 -30.83 -24.52
N GLU A 122 -17.68 -29.54 -24.86
CA GLU A 122 -18.27 -29.08 -26.13
C GLU A 122 -17.25 -29.08 -27.30
N ALA A 123 -15.97 -29.20 -27.07
CA ALA A 123 -14.97 -29.24 -28.11
C ALA A 123 -15.06 -30.58 -28.85
N PRO A 124 -15.29 -30.61 -30.17
CA PRO A 124 -15.23 -31.84 -30.95
C PRO A 124 -13.86 -32.50 -30.74
N ALA A 125 -13.88 -33.82 -30.53
CA ALA A 125 -12.67 -34.62 -30.35
C ALA A 125 -11.78 -34.45 -31.60
N VAL A 126 -10.79 -33.58 -31.50
CA VAL A 126 -9.76 -33.42 -32.52
C VAL A 126 -8.82 -34.62 -32.38
N SER A 127 -8.76 -35.48 -33.39
CA SER A 127 -7.83 -36.62 -33.40
C SER A 127 -6.42 -36.13 -33.16
N THR A 128 -5.82 -36.59 -32.08
CA THR A 128 -4.43 -36.32 -31.72
C THR A 128 -3.53 -36.96 -32.78
N LYS A 129 -2.98 -36.15 -33.64
CA LYS A 129 -1.96 -36.58 -34.61
C LYS A 129 -0.57 -36.25 -34.03
N THR A 130 0.37 -37.06 -34.43
CA THR A 130 1.78 -37.09 -34.10
C THR A 130 2.37 -35.68 -33.92
N TYR A 131 2.93 -35.43 -32.76
CA TYR A 131 3.62 -34.19 -32.46
C TYR A 131 5.07 -34.21 -32.97
N THR A 132 5.51 -33.11 -33.52
CA THR A 132 6.94 -32.89 -33.84
C THR A 132 7.74 -32.64 -32.53
N LEU A 133 9.08 -32.63 -32.65
CA LEU A 133 9.98 -32.28 -31.56
C LEU A 133 9.62 -30.94 -30.82
N LEU A 134 8.83 -30.07 -31.46
CA LEU A 134 8.33 -28.81 -30.88
C LEU A 134 6.94 -28.94 -30.24
N GLY A 135 6.37 -30.16 -30.17
CA GLY A 135 5.09 -30.42 -29.54
C GLY A 135 3.84 -29.93 -30.35
N ILE A 136 4.04 -29.51 -31.57
CA ILE A 136 2.96 -29.01 -32.45
C ILE A 136 2.72 -30.03 -33.56
N ALA A 137 1.51 -30.56 -33.64
CA ALA A 137 1.12 -31.44 -34.75
C ALA A 137 1.07 -30.66 -36.08
N ARG A 138 1.67 -31.18 -37.11
CA ARG A 138 1.68 -30.58 -38.45
C ARG A 138 0.23 -30.45 -38.95
N GLY A 139 -0.23 -29.20 -39.17
CA GLY A 139 -1.57 -28.90 -39.67
C GLY A 139 -2.63 -28.61 -38.59
N THR A 140 -2.29 -28.58 -37.30
CA THR A 140 -3.16 -28.13 -36.22
C THR A 140 -2.62 -26.85 -35.63
N SER A 141 -3.34 -25.78 -35.79
CA SER A 141 -3.08 -24.59 -34.93
C SER A 141 -3.62 -24.87 -33.53
N PRO A 142 -2.82 -24.69 -32.48
CA PRO A 142 -3.36 -24.78 -31.13
C PRO A 142 -4.44 -23.70 -30.99
N VAL A 143 -5.70 -24.12 -31.01
CA VAL A 143 -6.79 -23.19 -30.66
C VAL A 143 -6.79 -23.02 -29.18
N ILE A 144 -6.19 -21.93 -28.73
CA ILE A 144 -6.35 -21.48 -27.34
C ILE A 144 -7.75 -20.88 -27.25
N LYS A 145 -8.73 -21.71 -26.83
CA LYS A 145 -10.07 -21.19 -26.58
C LYS A 145 -9.97 -20.27 -25.34
N ALA A 146 -10.33 -19.01 -25.54
CA ALA A 146 -10.55 -18.09 -24.46
C ALA A 146 -11.73 -18.60 -23.60
N THR A 147 -11.57 -18.59 -22.30
CA THR A 147 -12.66 -18.92 -21.37
C THR A 147 -13.81 -17.93 -21.52
N ALA A 148 -15.01 -18.31 -21.10
CA ALA A 148 -16.21 -17.45 -21.17
C ALA A 148 -16.03 -16.06 -20.54
N LEU A 149 -15.07 -15.91 -19.63
CA LEU A 149 -14.72 -14.65 -18.98
C LEU A 149 -13.72 -13.78 -19.77
N THR A 150 -13.04 -14.36 -20.76
CA THR A 150 -12.09 -13.63 -21.63
C THR A 150 -12.42 -13.91 -23.09
N ARG A 151 -13.30 -13.11 -23.66
CA ARG A 151 -13.51 -13.12 -25.12
C ARG A 151 -12.24 -12.59 -25.78
N LEU A 152 -11.79 -13.27 -26.87
CA LEU A 152 -10.64 -12.80 -27.67
C LEU A 152 -10.81 -11.34 -28.13
N GLU A 153 -12.05 -10.92 -28.36
CA GLU A 153 -12.43 -9.55 -28.72
C GLU A 153 -12.12 -8.51 -27.67
N THR A 154 -12.01 -8.92 -26.39
CA THR A 154 -11.68 -8.04 -25.26
C THR A 154 -10.22 -8.13 -24.84
N MET A 155 -9.44 -9.02 -25.44
CA MET A 155 -8.01 -9.13 -25.16
C MET A 155 -7.23 -8.02 -25.85
N VAL A 156 -6.32 -7.44 -25.11
CA VAL A 156 -5.39 -6.42 -25.60
C VAL A 156 -3.98 -6.98 -25.58
N ASN A 157 -3.22 -6.77 -26.63
CA ASN A 157 -1.82 -7.16 -26.66
C ASN A 157 -1.07 -6.47 -25.52
N ALA A 158 -0.25 -7.26 -24.78
CA ALA A 158 0.54 -6.69 -23.68
C ALA A 158 1.54 -5.65 -24.21
N VAL A 159 2.15 -5.94 -25.36
CA VAL A 159 3.08 -5.06 -26.06
C VAL A 159 2.59 -4.97 -27.53
N PRO A 160 2.35 -3.76 -28.09
CA PRO A 160 2.53 -2.43 -27.47
C PRO A 160 1.30 -1.89 -26.74
N ASP A 161 0.10 -2.46 -26.90
CA ASP A 161 -1.17 -1.79 -26.61
C ASP A 161 -1.40 -1.52 -25.11
N LEU A 162 -1.19 -2.53 -24.24
CA LEU A 162 -1.36 -2.35 -22.81
C LEU A 162 -0.33 -1.36 -22.24
N ILE A 163 0.93 -1.49 -22.66
CA ILE A 163 2.01 -0.58 -22.22
C ILE A 163 1.70 0.84 -22.68
N ARG A 164 1.24 1.04 -23.93
CA ARG A 164 0.86 2.36 -24.43
C ARG A 164 -0.26 2.98 -23.60
N ARG A 165 -1.30 2.22 -23.29
CA ARG A 165 -2.42 2.70 -22.44
C ARG A 165 -1.95 3.05 -21.04
N ALA A 166 -1.14 2.20 -20.41
CA ALA A 166 -0.57 2.45 -19.10
C ALA A 166 0.28 3.73 -19.09
N ASN A 167 1.15 3.91 -20.09
CA ASN A 167 1.98 5.11 -20.22
C ASN A 167 1.14 6.36 -20.43
N LEU A 168 0.09 6.31 -21.25
CA LEU A 168 -0.82 7.43 -21.46
C LEU A 168 -1.50 7.85 -20.15
N VAL A 169 -2.02 6.89 -19.38
CA VAL A 169 -2.64 7.19 -18.07
C VAL A 169 -1.62 7.76 -17.11
N THR A 170 -0.41 7.21 -17.05
CA THR A 170 0.67 7.71 -16.19
C THR A 170 1.04 9.14 -16.55
N LEU A 171 1.28 9.44 -17.83
CA LEU A 171 1.62 10.79 -18.29
C LEU A 171 0.47 11.77 -18.05
N ALA A 172 -0.78 11.37 -18.31
CA ALA A 172 -1.94 12.21 -18.03
C ALA A 172 -2.06 12.50 -16.52
N THR A 173 -1.85 11.51 -15.67
CA THR A 173 -1.87 11.69 -14.20
C THR A 173 -0.77 12.66 -13.76
N ILE A 174 0.46 12.48 -14.24
CA ILE A 174 1.58 13.39 -13.94
C ILE A 174 1.25 14.81 -14.40
N ALA A 175 0.74 14.98 -15.62
CA ALA A 175 0.37 16.29 -16.15
C ALA A 175 -0.72 16.96 -15.30
N ILE A 176 -1.79 16.24 -14.96
CA ILE A 176 -2.89 16.75 -14.13
C ILE A 176 -2.37 17.16 -12.75
N VAL A 177 -1.59 16.31 -12.09
CA VAL A 177 -1.04 16.60 -10.76
C VAL A 177 -0.09 17.81 -10.81
N SER A 178 0.75 17.91 -11.85
CA SER A 178 1.66 19.05 -12.02
C SER A 178 0.91 20.36 -12.25
N ILE A 179 -0.17 20.32 -13.07
CA ILE A 179 -1.04 21.48 -13.29
C ILE A 179 -1.71 21.89 -11.98
N LEU A 180 -2.31 20.93 -11.25
CA LEU A 180 -2.95 21.21 -9.95
C LEU A 180 -1.96 21.79 -8.96
N ALA A 181 -0.75 21.23 -8.85
CA ALA A 181 0.30 21.71 -7.96
C ALA A 181 0.77 23.16 -8.28
N THR A 182 0.61 23.60 -9.53
CA THR A 182 0.93 24.98 -9.92
C THR A 182 -0.09 25.98 -9.40
N PHE A 183 -1.38 25.59 -9.36
CA PHE A 183 -2.47 26.50 -8.98
C PHE A 183 -2.94 26.34 -7.53
N VAL A 184 -2.80 25.12 -6.97
CA VAL A 184 -3.21 24.82 -5.60
C VAL A 184 -2.00 24.94 -4.68
N ARG A 185 -1.95 26.02 -3.93
CA ARG A 185 -0.90 26.20 -2.92
C ARG A 185 -1.25 25.38 -1.67
N SER A 186 -0.30 24.57 -1.20
CA SER A 186 -0.43 23.95 0.11
C SER A 186 -0.36 25.01 1.20
N PRO A 187 -1.34 25.07 2.12
CA PRO A 187 -1.25 25.98 3.25
C PRO A 187 -0.06 25.59 4.13
N LEU A 188 0.76 26.58 4.49
CA LEU A 188 1.79 26.46 5.51
C LEU A 188 1.33 27.22 6.74
N GLU A 189 1.51 26.63 7.89
CA GLU A 189 1.28 27.25 9.18
C GLU A 189 2.50 28.08 9.62
N GLU A 190 2.38 28.73 10.77
CA GLU A 190 3.48 29.42 11.41
C GLU A 190 4.62 28.45 11.78
N ALA A 191 5.82 28.96 11.96
CA ALA A 191 6.97 28.17 12.39
C ALA A 191 6.68 27.42 13.69
N ALA A 192 7.21 26.19 13.79
CA ALA A 192 6.98 25.32 14.93
C ALA A 192 7.30 26.00 16.27
N ASN A 193 6.32 26.04 17.17
CA ASN A 193 6.46 26.57 18.53
C ASN A 193 5.96 25.50 19.54
N PRO A 194 6.85 24.91 20.32
CA PRO A 194 6.47 23.88 21.29
C PRO A 194 5.63 24.41 22.46
N LEU A 195 5.60 25.74 22.68
CA LEU A 195 4.88 26.36 23.79
C LEU A 195 3.40 26.68 23.47
N VAL A 196 3.03 26.59 22.20
CA VAL A 196 1.67 26.92 21.73
C VAL A 196 1.06 25.73 21.02
N THR A 197 -0.01 25.19 21.59
CA THR A 197 -0.76 24.10 20.91
C THR A 197 -1.76 24.72 19.94
N PRO A 198 -1.79 24.29 18.65
CA PRO A 198 -2.77 24.77 17.70
C PRO A 198 -4.19 24.34 18.13
N ASN A 199 -5.13 25.24 17.97
CA ASN A 199 -6.54 24.96 18.27
C ASN A 199 -7.45 25.47 17.13
N PRO A 200 -8.08 24.56 16.36
CA PRO A 200 -8.08 23.12 16.50
C PRO A 200 -6.81 22.45 15.91
N ALA A 201 -6.25 21.46 16.63
CA ALA A 201 -5.22 20.58 16.11
C ALA A 201 -5.88 19.41 15.35
N LYS A 202 -5.97 19.49 14.04
CA LYS A 202 -6.56 18.45 13.20
C LYS A 202 -5.49 17.73 12.38
N ALA A 203 -5.56 16.40 12.38
CA ALA A 203 -4.76 15.60 11.47
C ALA A 203 -5.18 15.85 10.00
N PRO A 204 -4.30 15.61 9.01
CA PRO A 204 -4.68 15.56 7.61
C PRO A 204 -5.83 14.57 7.40
N TRP A 205 -6.68 14.82 6.39
CA TRP A 205 -7.91 14.04 6.16
C TRP A 205 -7.69 12.52 6.13
N TYR A 206 -6.57 12.06 5.62
CA TYR A 206 -6.22 10.63 5.55
C TYR A 206 -5.77 10.01 6.89
N PHE A 207 -5.58 10.82 7.94
CA PHE A 207 -5.33 10.38 9.31
C PHE A 207 -6.45 10.76 10.29
N LEU A 208 -7.54 11.42 9.85
CA LEU A 208 -8.66 11.75 10.74
C LEU A 208 -9.27 10.52 11.41
N TRP A 209 -9.38 9.42 10.68
CA TRP A 209 -9.86 8.17 11.24
C TRP A 209 -9.03 7.67 12.42
N LEU A 210 -7.71 7.81 12.34
CA LEU A 210 -6.80 7.43 13.42
C LEU A 210 -6.94 8.39 14.61
N GLN A 211 -7.06 9.68 14.36
CA GLN A 211 -7.27 10.69 15.39
C GLN A 211 -8.57 10.41 16.16
N GLU A 212 -9.67 10.14 15.47
CA GLU A 212 -10.97 9.82 16.08
C GLU A 212 -10.89 8.54 16.91
N ILE A 213 -10.33 7.46 16.36
CA ILE A 213 -10.19 6.20 17.10
C ILE A 213 -9.37 6.39 18.38
N VAL A 214 -8.27 7.14 18.33
CA VAL A 214 -7.46 7.44 19.53
C VAL A 214 -8.27 8.24 20.55
N THR A 215 -9.06 9.20 20.11
CA THR A 215 -9.91 10.03 20.97
C THR A 215 -11.02 9.21 21.61
N ASP A 216 -11.79 8.46 20.81
CA ASP A 216 -12.94 7.68 21.25
C ASP A 216 -12.57 6.51 22.18
N THR A 217 -11.38 5.95 21.99
CA THR A 217 -10.87 4.88 22.86
C THR A 217 -10.18 5.39 24.13
N THR A 218 -10.04 6.69 24.30
CA THR A 218 -9.53 7.29 25.53
C THR A 218 -10.69 7.45 26.54
N VAL A 219 -10.88 6.45 27.41
CA VAL A 219 -11.99 6.42 28.35
C VAL A 219 -11.47 6.49 29.78
N LYS A 220 -12.07 7.38 30.59
CA LYS A 220 -11.84 7.49 32.04
C LYS A 220 -13.02 6.90 32.79
N ILE A 221 -12.75 5.88 33.61
CA ILE A 221 -13.74 5.24 34.48
C ILE A 221 -13.23 5.38 35.95
N GLY A 222 -13.70 6.40 36.63
CA GLY A 222 -13.19 6.74 37.97
C GLY A 222 -11.71 7.11 37.95
N SER A 223 -10.88 6.37 38.69
CA SER A 223 -9.43 6.53 38.72
C SER A 223 -8.71 5.77 37.59
N PHE A 224 -9.41 4.93 36.84
CA PHE A 224 -8.85 4.12 35.77
C PHE A 224 -8.97 4.84 34.42
N THR A 225 -7.88 4.91 33.65
CA THR A 225 -7.85 5.50 32.31
C THR A 225 -7.42 4.45 31.30
N ILE A 226 -8.28 4.17 30.30
CA ILE A 226 -7.89 3.42 29.12
C ILE A 226 -7.11 4.36 28.21
N ASN A 227 -5.86 4.00 27.89
CA ASN A 227 -5.01 4.82 27.05
C ASN A 227 -5.38 4.62 25.59
N GLY A 228 -6.12 5.57 25.00
CA GLY A 228 -6.52 5.55 23.60
C GLY A 228 -5.35 5.58 22.64
N ALA A 229 -4.22 6.17 22.99
CA ALA A 229 -3.04 6.13 22.15
C ALA A 229 -2.53 4.69 21.94
N PHE A 230 -2.58 3.84 22.96
CA PHE A 230 -2.24 2.43 22.81
C PHE A 230 -3.37 1.63 22.16
N VAL A 231 -4.58 1.70 22.67
CA VAL A 231 -5.70 0.89 22.15
C VAL A 231 -6.09 1.32 20.75
N GLY A 232 -6.37 2.61 20.53
CA GLY A 232 -6.81 3.14 19.25
C GLY A 232 -5.68 3.37 18.25
N GLY A 233 -4.50 3.73 18.74
CA GLY A 233 -3.36 4.05 17.88
C GLY A 233 -2.48 2.87 17.49
N VAL A 234 -2.47 1.78 18.29
CA VAL A 234 -1.63 0.61 18.06
C VAL A 234 -2.44 -0.66 17.90
N VAL A 235 -3.29 -1.01 18.89
CA VAL A 235 -3.97 -2.31 18.91
C VAL A 235 -5.01 -2.41 17.80
N LEU A 236 -5.92 -1.45 17.69
CA LEU A 236 -6.99 -1.51 16.68
C LEU A 236 -6.46 -1.48 15.25
N PRO A 237 -5.55 -0.56 14.86
CA PRO A 237 -4.94 -0.62 13.53
C PRO A 237 -4.17 -1.92 13.28
N GLY A 238 -3.48 -2.44 14.29
CA GLY A 238 -2.76 -3.72 14.20
C GLY A 238 -3.66 -4.94 14.01
N LEU A 239 -4.90 -4.90 14.49
CA LEU A 239 -5.89 -5.96 14.29
C LEU A 239 -6.56 -5.89 12.91
N LEU A 240 -6.51 -4.74 12.24
CA LEU A 240 -7.07 -4.55 10.90
C LEU A 240 -6.11 -5.00 9.79
N VAL A 241 -4.85 -5.24 10.12
CA VAL A 241 -3.77 -5.70 9.23
C VAL A 241 -3.52 -7.19 9.41
#